data_82ac4a52c1eafc54a20a573acd0a3a75
#
_entry.id   82ac4a52c1eafc54a20a573acd0a3a75
#
_cell.length_a   1.000
_cell.length_b   1.000
_cell.length_c   1.000
_cell.angle_alpha   90.00
_cell.angle_beta   90.00
_cell.angle_gamma   90.00
#
_symmetry.space_group_name_H-M   'P 1'
#
loop_
_entity.id
_entity.type
_entity.pdbx_description
1 polymer ?
#
loop_
_entity_poly.entity_id
_entity_poly.type
_entity_poly.pdbx_seq_one_letter_code
_entity_poly.pdbx_strand_id
1 'polypeptide(L)'
;EYNASKTGAPIMRALVYDFQDDPNVYEESFEFLFGRDILVANVIEEGAKTRKVYLPAGCKWYDWSDKMRCYEGGQTIEIPVTMASIPMFIREGAVIAMADNQLMTMEGDHTTDLHLIVAPKGTVTTTLYDDDGVTNDFKSGVFRKTTITTTAGERVTMDFTSEGSYEDTVKTVKVEMIAKEKSPFWVTLDGRKIEHFLNRRKFDEAAEGWYYSQTKKAVEVKYANPGKDYNLTVSFEQFDLIGM
;
A
#
# COMPACT_ATOMS: atom_id res chain seq x y z
N GLU A 1 -6.06 -12.51 3.45
CA GLU A 1 -6.75 -13.82 3.61
C GLU A 1 -6.32 -14.83 2.55
N TYR A 2 -6.34 -14.51 1.24
CA TYR A 2 -5.97 -15.44 0.15
C TYR A 2 -4.61 -16.11 0.37
N ASN A 3 -3.54 -15.33 0.66
CA ASN A 3 -2.22 -15.91 0.92
C ASN A 3 -2.23 -16.83 2.15
N ALA A 4 -2.94 -16.46 3.21
CA ALA A 4 -3.09 -17.28 4.41
C ALA A 4 -3.76 -18.62 4.08
N SER A 5 -4.80 -18.63 3.24
CA SER A 5 -5.49 -19.85 2.81
C SER A 5 -4.61 -20.78 1.97
N LYS A 6 -3.61 -20.24 1.25
CA LYS A 6 -2.70 -21.03 0.40
C LYS A 6 -1.45 -21.52 1.11
N THR A 7 -0.94 -20.74 2.04
CA THR A 7 0.38 -20.99 2.67
C THR A 7 0.30 -21.34 4.16
N GLY A 8 -0.86 -21.14 4.80
CA GLY A 8 -1.00 -21.21 6.26
C GLY A 8 -0.35 -20.05 7.01
N ALA A 9 0.21 -19.05 6.31
CA ALA A 9 0.82 -17.90 6.96
C ALA A 9 -0.24 -17.09 7.73
N PRO A 10 0.02 -16.73 9.01
CA PRO A 10 -0.93 -15.97 9.80
C PRO A 10 -1.15 -14.56 9.24
N ILE A 11 -2.37 -14.04 9.37
CA ILE A 11 -2.69 -12.65 9.00
C ILE A 11 -2.10 -11.69 10.04
N MET A 12 -2.27 -12.01 11.33
CA MET A 12 -1.58 -11.33 12.43
C MET A 12 -0.37 -12.16 12.81
N ARG A 13 0.84 -11.57 12.72
CA ARG A 13 2.12 -12.27 12.85
C ARG A 13 2.95 -11.69 13.97
N ALA A 14 3.50 -12.54 14.82
CA ALA A 14 4.60 -12.13 15.71
C ALA A 14 5.76 -11.59 14.85
N LEU A 15 6.48 -10.57 15.31
CA LEU A 15 7.60 -9.97 14.56
C LEU A 15 8.65 -11.02 14.18
N VAL A 16 8.92 -11.98 15.05
CA VAL A 16 9.88 -13.08 14.81
C VAL A 16 9.52 -13.93 13.60
N TYR A 17 8.26 -13.94 13.15
CA TYR A 17 7.85 -14.71 11.97
C TYR A 17 8.56 -14.23 10.69
N ASP A 18 8.69 -12.92 10.53
CA ASP A 18 9.32 -12.30 9.34
C ASP A 18 10.75 -11.80 9.62
N PHE A 19 11.17 -11.67 10.89
CA PHE A 19 12.46 -11.11 11.30
C PHE A 19 13.24 -12.06 12.21
N GLN A 20 13.45 -13.30 11.75
CA GLN A 20 14.08 -14.38 12.53
C GLN A 20 15.53 -14.10 12.88
N ASP A 21 16.23 -13.26 12.11
CA ASP A 21 17.64 -12.92 12.35
C ASP A 21 17.82 -11.70 13.27
N ASP A 22 16.71 -11.10 13.74
CA ASP A 22 16.74 -9.94 14.64
C ASP A 22 16.43 -10.40 16.08
N PRO A 23 17.44 -10.53 16.97
CA PRO A 23 17.21 -11.02 18.33
C PRO A 23 16.33 -10.10 19.19
N ASN A 24 16.18 -8.83 18.83
CA ASN A 24 15.37 -7.89 19.58
C ASN A 24 13.86 -8.16 19.45
N VAL A 25 13.43 -8.98 18.49
CA VAL A 25 12.02 -9.33 18.32
C VAL A 25 11.62 -10.64 19.01
N TYR A 26 12.57 -11.38 19.59
CA TYR A 26 12.28 -12.71 20.14
C TYR A 26 11.35 -12.68 21.36
N GLU A 27 11.49 -11.67 22.19
CA GLU A 27 10.67 -11.45 23.39
C GLU A 27 9.60 -10.39 23.21
N GLU A 28 9.46 -9.82 21.99
CA GLU A 28 8.46 -8.80 21.73
C GLU A 28 7.06 -9.43 21.58
N SER A 29 6.15 -9.06 22.49
CA SER A 29 4.80 -9.65 22.58
C SER A 29 3.68 -8.65 22.30
N PHE A 30 3.97 -7.34 22.26
CA PHE A 30 2.97 -6.27 22.15
C PHE A 30 3.01 -5.54 20.81
N GLU A 31 3.90 -5.98 19.93
CA GLU A 31 4.00 -5.53 18.56
C GLU A 31 3.80 -6.71 17.63
N PHE A 32 3.11 -6.49 16.52
CA PHE A 32 2.86 -7.53 15.54
C PHE A 32 2.77 -6.95 14.15
N LEU A 33 2.90 -7.81 13.14
CA LEU A 33 2.58 -7.44 11.76
C LEU A 33 1.13 -7.81 11.43
N PHE A 34 0.40 -6.86 10.85
CA PHE A 34 -0.85 -7.12 10.17
C PHE A 34 -0.55 -7.32 8.67
N GLY A 35 -0.72 -8.55 8.21
CA GLY A 35 -0.11 -8.99 6.96
C GLY A 35 1.41 -9.01 7.07
N ARG A 36 2.11 -8.62 6.00
CA ARG A 36 3.57 -8.54 5.95
C ARG A 36 4.08 -7.10 6.12
N ASP A 37 3.23 -6.14 5.88
CA ASP A 37 3.65 -4.79 5.50
C ASP A 37 3.23 -3.70 6.50
N ILE A 38 2.42 -4.05 7.52
CA ILE A 38 1.97 -3.09 8.54
C ILE A 38 2.39 -3.59 9.92
N LEU A 39 3.28 -2.85 10.59
CA LEU A 39 3.59 -3.06 12.00
C LEU A 39 2.57 -2.31 12.84
N VAL A 40 2.02 -2.97 13.83
CA VAL A 40 1.08 -2.43 14.81
C VAL A 40 1.67 -2.54 16.20
N ALA A 41 1.75 -1.42 16.91
CA ALA A 41 2.25 -1.37 18.28
C ALA A 41 1.13 -0.99 19.26
N ASN A 42 0.57 -1.98 19.94
CA ASN A 42 -0.54 -1.77 20.87
C ASN A 42 -0.13 -0.88 22.05
N VAL A 43 -1.00 0.03 22.44
CA VAL A 43 -0.89 0.80 23.68
C VAL A 43 -1.68 0.05 24.75
N ILE A 44 -0.98 -0.61 25.67
CA ILE A 44 -1.56 -1.51 26.67
C ILE A 44 -1.58 -0.94 28.09
N GLU A 45 -0.84 0.15 28.32
CA GLU A 45 -0.74 0.76 29.66
C GLU A 45 -1.81 1.85 29.81
N GLU A 46 -2.58 1.78 30.88
CA GLU A 46 -3.58 2.80 31.19
C GLU A 46 -2.93 4.17 31.43
N GLY A 47 -3.46 5.20 30.77
CA GLY A 47 -2.97 6.55 30.91
C GLY A 47 -1.62 6.84 30.23
N ALA A 48 -1.08 5.91 29.44
CA ALA A 48 0.17 6.13 28.72
C ALA A 48 0.10 7.40 27.87
N LYS A 49 1.19 8.17 27.89
CA LYS A 49 1.39 9.39 27.06
C LYS A 49 2.36 9.16 25.94
N THR A 50 3.20 8.14 26.06
CA THR A 50 4.15 7.71 25.05
C THR A 50 4.14 6.18 24.94
N ARG A 51 4.57 5.67 23.79
CA ARG A 51 4.80 4.23 23.53
C ARG A 51 6.19 4.06 22.91
N LYS A 52 7.00 3.21 23.51
CA LYS A 52 8.24 2.75 22.90
C LYS A 52 7.91 1.66 21.90
N VAL A 53 8.39 1.79 20.67
CA VAL A 53 8.14 0.86 19.58
C VAL A 53 9.48 0.40 19.03
N TYR A 54 9.69 -0.89 18.95
CA TYR A 54 10.84 -1.45 18.26
C TYR A 54 10.52 -1.60 16.77
N LEU A 55 11.34 -1.02 15.93
CA LEU A 55 11.24 -1.15 14.48
C LEU A 55 12.27 -2.19 14.01
N PRO A 56 11.84 -3.38 13.53
CA PRO A 56 12.75 -4.44 13.11
C PRO A 56 13.77 -4.00 12.08
N ALA A 57 14.98 -4.57 12.17
CA ALA A 57 16.09 -4.27 11.28
C ALA A 57 15.85 -4.74 9.83
N GLY A 58 16.66 -4.23 8.89
CA GLY A 58 16.71 -4.68 7.49
C GLY A 58 15.81 -3.92 6.52
N CYS A 59 14.96 -3.01 7.00
CA CYS A 59 14.13 -2.14 6.15
C CYS A 59 13.85 -0.82 6.86
N LYS A 60 13.30 0.14 6.11
CA LYS A 60 12.75 1.39 6.65
C LYS A 60 11.29 1.22 7.00
N TRP A 61 10.83 2.09 7.88
CA TRP A 61 9.46 2.13 8.36
C TRP A 61 8.90 3.54 8.27
N TYR A 62 7.71 3.68 7.69
CA TYR A 62 7.01 4.95 7.54
C TYR A 62 5.86 5.00 8.53
N ASP A 63 5.74 6.10 9.27
CA ASP A 63 4.60 6.30 10.17
C ASP A 63 3.28 6.31 9.37
N TRP A 64 2.31 5.55 9.80
CA TRP A 64 1.01 5.47 9.13
C TRP A 64 0.28 6.82 9.12
N SER A 65 0.33 7.55 10.23
CA SER A 65 -0.36 8.83 10.40
C SER A 65 0.35 9.98 9.69
N ASP A 66 1.68 9.90 9.60
CA ASP A 66 2.52 10.89 8.92
C ASP A 66 3.61 10.19 8.11
N LYS A 67 3.30 9.84 6.88
CA LYS A 67 4.19 9.10 5.98
C LYS A 67 5.49 9.85 5.60
N MET A 68 5.59 11.12 5.98
CA MET A 68 6.86 11.87 5.90
C MET A 68 7.87 11.41 6.95
N ARG A 69 7.39 10.91 8.10
CA ARG A 69 8.26 10.36 9.13
C ARG A 69 8.71 8.97 8.71
N CYS A 70 9.99 8.89 8.40
CA CYS A 70 10.64 7.66 8.00
C CYS A 70 11.73 7.32 9.03
N TYR A 71 11.72 6.09 9.50
CA TYR A 71 12.68 5.58 10.47
C TYR A 71 13.49 4.44 9.87
N GLU A 72 14.79 4.42 10.19
CA GLU A 72 15.59 3.22 9.92
C GLU A 72 15.15 2.09 10.85
N GLY A 73 15.17 0.85 10.37
CA GLY A 73 14.96 -0.31 11.23
C GLY A 73 16.14 -0.59 12.17
N GLY A 74 15.97 -1.51 13.11
CA GLY A 74 16.95 -1.88 14.11
C GLY A 74 17.04 -0.91 15.28
N GLN A 75 15.98 -0.17 15.58
CA GLN A 75 15.97 0.80 16.68
C GLN A 75 14.62 0.83 17.40
N THR A 76 14.66 1.26 18.65
CA THR A 76 13.45 1.61 19.42
C THR A 76 13.22 3.10 19.34
N ILE A 77 12.01 3.49 18.96
CA ILE A 77 11.56 4.88 18.95
C ILE A 77 10.54 5.11 20.04
N GLU A 78 10.39 6.35 20.49
CA GLU A 78 9.33 6.74 21.43
C GLU A 78 8.40 7.71 20.74
N ILE A 79 7.11 7.39 20.73
CA ILE A 79 6.07 8.19 20.07
C ILE A 79 5.01 8.63 21.07
N PRO A 80 4.46 9.86 20.92
CA PRO A 80 3.35 10.31 21.75
C PRO A 80 2.09 9.55 21.37
N VAL A 81 1.28 9.19 22.37
CA VAL A 81 0.02 8.48 22.19
C VAL A 81 -1.12 9.12 22.97
N THR A 82 -2.33 8.88 22.52
CA THR A 82 -3.58 9.29 23.16
C THR A 82 -4.55 8.11 23.16
N MET A 83 -5.71 8.25 23.79
CA MET A 83 -6.75 7.22 23.74
C MET A 83 -7.24 6.88 22.32
N ALA A 84 -7.04 7.78 21.35
CA ALA A 84 -7.39 7.56 19.95
C ALA A 84 -6.20 7.07 19.10
N SER A 85 -5.02 6.83 19.71
CA SER A 85 -3.81 6.44 18.97
C SER A 85 -3.70 4.93 18.85
N ILE A 86 -3.49 4.46 17.63
CA ILE A 86 -2.99 3.12 17.35
C ILE A 86 -1.72 3.33 16.50
N PRO A 87 -0.53 3.25 17.13
CA PRO A 87 0.71 3.38 16.39
C PRO A 87 0.86 2.28 15.36
N MET A 88 0.99 2.66 14.10
CA MET A 88 1.19 1.76 12.97
C MET A 88 2.30 2.28 12.07
N PHE A 89 3.03 1.36 11.46
CA PHE A 89 4.12 1.70 10.54
C PHE A 89 4.03 0.86 9.28
N ILE A 90 4.29 1.50 8.14
CA ILE A 90 4.31 0.88 6.82
C ILE A 90 5.75 0.44 6.54
N ARG A 91 5.92 -0.83 6.18
CA ARG A 91 7.21 -1.37 5.77
C ARG A 91 7.64 -0.81 4.41
N GLU A 92 8.92 -0.49 4.26
CA GLU A 92 9.50 -0.18 2.95
C GLU A 92 9.32 -1.35 1.97
N GLY A 93 8.85 -1.09 0.77
CA GLY A 93 8.46 -2.09 -0.21
C GLY A 93 6.97 -2.47 -0.19
N ALA A 94 6.18 -1.92 0.73
CA ALA A 94 4.77 -2.23 0.84
C ALA A 94 3.92 -1.69 -0.32
N VAL A 95 2.91 -2.48 -0.70
CA VAL A 95 1.74 -2.06 -1.49
C VAL A 95 0.50 -2.49 -0.72
N ILE A 96 -0.14 -1.54 -0.07
CA ILE A 96 -1.29 -1.78 0.81
C ILE A 96 -2.55 -1.39 0.07
N ALA A 97 -3.47 -2.34 -0.08
CA ALA A 97 -4.75 -2.13 -0.72
C ALA A 97 -5.84 -1.87 0.32
N MET A 98 -6.62 -0.83 0.11
CA MET A 98 -7.75 -0.42 0.93
C MET A 98 -8.96 -0.15 0.05
N ALA A 99 -10.17 -0.35 0.59
CA ALA A 99 -11.39 0.15 -0.01
C ALA A 99 -11.60 1.61 0.43
N ASP A 100 -11.75 2.51 -0.55
CA ASP A 100 -12.07 3.93 -0.30
C ASP A 100 -13.60 4.16 -0.26
N ASN A 101 -14.38 3.20 -0.80
CA ASN A 101 -15.83 3.19 -0.67
C ASN A 101 -16.25 2.60 0.68
N GLN A 102 -17.41 3.02 1.17
CA GLN A 102 -17.96 2.49 2.40
C GLN A 102 -18.47 1.06 2.18
N LEU A 103 -17.87 0.11 2.91
CA LEU A 103 -18.35 -1.27 2.97
C LEU A 103 -19.13 -1.45 4.27
N MET A 104 -20.40 -1.85 4.17
CA MET A 104 -21.27 -2.05 5.32
C MET A 104 -21.26 -3.50 5.78
N THR A 105 -21.08 -4.44 4.85
CA THR A 105 -21.04 -5.88 5.11
C THR A 105 -19.95 -6.54 4.28
N MET A 106 -19.54 -7.75 4.67
CA MET A 106 -18.65 -8.57 3.84
C MET A 106 -19.43 -9.37 2.80
N GLU A 107 -20.75 -9.39 2.90
CA GLU A 107 -21.66 -10.11 2.02
C GLU A 107 -22.41 -9.12 1.14
N GLY A 108 -22.16 -9.18 -0.15
CA GLY A 108 -22.79 -8.32 -1.15
C GLY A 108 -22.17 -6.94 -1.35
N ASP A 109 -21.26 -6.49 -0.48
CA ASP A 109 -20.52 -5.24 -0.67
C ASP A 109 -19.13 -5.53 -1.24
N HIS A 110 -18.80 -4.88 -2.35
CA HIS A 110 -17.52 -5.02 -3.03
C HIS A 110 -16.74 -3.72 -3.04
N THR A 111 -15.41 -3.84 -3.14
CA THR A 111 -14.54 -2.69 -3.35
C THR A 111 -14.77 -2.13 -4.75
N THR A 112 -15.32 -0.92 -4.82
CA THR A 112 -15.52 -0.17 -6.08
C THR A 112 -14.47 0.92 -6.28
N ASP A 113 -13.93 1.43 -5.18
CA ASP A 113 -12.90 2.46 -5.15
C ASP A 113 -11.67 1.91 -4.42
N LEU A 114 -10.68 1.50 -5.21
CA LEU A 114 -9.44 0.92 -4.69
C LEU A 114 -8.43 2.03 -4.37
N HIS A 115 -7.92 2.04 -3.15
CA HIS A 115 -6.84 2.92 -2.72
C HIS A 115 -5.58 2.09 -2.41
N LEU A 116 -4.50 2.37 -3.13
CA LEU A 116 -3.21 1.74 -2.95
C LEU A 116 -2.25 2.72 -2.26
N ILE A 117 -1.74 2.33 -1.09
CA ILE A 117 -0.62 3.03 -0.44
C ILE A 117 0.65 2.30 -0.81
N VAL A 118 1.60 3.00 -1.43
CA VAL A 118 2.82 2.42 -1.99
C VAL A 118 4.05 3.05 -1.35
N ALA A 119 4.91 2.21 -0.77
CA ALA A 119 6.22 2.59 -0.23
C ALA A 119 7.32 1.94 -1.10
N PRO A 120 7.74 2.55 -2.23
CA PRO A 120 8.51 1.87 -3.26
C PRO A 120 9.89 1.41 -2.77
N LYS A 121 10.25 0.13 -3.02
CA LYS A 121 11.58 -0.44 -2.76
C LYS A 121 11.81 -1.70 -3.59
N GLY A 122 12.89 -1.71 -4.38
CA GLY A 122 13.23 -2.88 -5.20
C GLY A 122 12.09 -3.32 -6.11
N THR A 123 11.94 -4.61 -6.32
CA THR A 123 10.80 -5.21 -7.02
C THR A 123 9.98 -6.04 -6.05
N VAL A 124 8.71 -5.70 -5.91
CA VAL A 124 7.76 -6.35 -4.98
C VAL A 124 6.50 -6.73 -5.72
N THR A 125 5.95 -7.89 -5.39
CA THR A 125 4.67 -8.36 -5.94
C THR A 125 3.64 -8.45 -4.82
N THR A 126 2.48 -7.85 -5.07
CA THR A 126 1.30 -7.90 -4.19
C THR A 126 0.14 -8.50 -4.94
N THR A 127 -0.65 -9.33 -4.26
CA THR A 127 -1.81 -10.00 -4.84
C THR A 127 -3.08 -9.54 -4.15
N LEU A 128 -4.06 -9.12 -4.95
CA LEU A 128 -5.44 -8.90 -4.54
C LEU A 128 -6.26 -10.09 -5.04
N TYR A 129 -7.22 -10.54 -4.26
CA TYR A 129 -8.08 -11.66 -4.60
C TYR A 129 -9.52 -11.31 -4.25
N ASP A 130 -10.42 -11.65 -5.15
CA ASP A 130 -11.85 -11.46 -4.99
C ASP A 130 -12.62 -12.65 -5.60
N ASP A 131 -13.73 -13.02 -4.99
CA ASP A 131 -14.71 -13.97 -5.45
C ASP A 131 -16.07 -13.63 -4.83
N ASP A 132 -17.09 -14.48 -4.97
CA ASP A 132 -18.42 -14.22 -4.40
C ASP A 132 -18.49 -14.41 -2.87
N GLY A 133 -17.44 -14.92 -2.23
CA GLY A 133 -17.36 -15.18 -0.80
C GLY A 133 -18.33 -16.22 -0.25
N VAL A 134 -19.15 -16.87 -1.09
CA VAL A 134 -20.26 -17.72 -0.70
C VAL A 134 -20.15 -19.11 -1.32
N THR A 135 -19.94 -19.22 -2.64
CA THR A 135 -19.92 -20.49 -3.35
C THR A 135 -18.54 -21.10 -3.46
N ASN A 136 -18.45 -22.31 -4.01
CA ASN A 136 -17.19 -22.96 -4.36
C ASN A 136 -16.80 -22.74 -5.82
N ASP A 137 -17.41 -21.81 -6.52
CA ASP A 137 -17.21 -21.57 -7.95
C ASP A 137 -15.79 -21.09 -8.26
N PHE A 138 -15.09 -20.52 -7.26
CA PHE A 138 -13.67 -20.22 -7.35
C PHE A 138 -12.81 -21.43 -7.73
N LYS A 139 -13.23 -22.67 -7.38
CA LYS A 139 -12.53 -23.91 -7.77
C LYS A 139 -12.64 -24.19 -9.26
N SER A 140 -13.64 -23.61 -9.93
CA SER A 140 -13.88 -23.69 -11.36
C SER A 140 -13.38 -22.48 -12.13
N GLY A 141 -12.60 -21.60 -11.47
CA GLY A 141 -12.01 -20.41 -12.08
C GLY A 141 -12.84 -19.13 -11.96
N VAL A 142 -13.99 -19.18 -11.23
CA VAL A 142 -14.81 -17.98 -10.97
C VAL A 142 -14.22 -17.25 -9.76
N PHE A 143 -13.08 -16.63 -9.95
CA PHE A 143 -12.39 -15.73 -9.03
C PHE A 143 -11.73 -14.63 -9.85
N ARG A 144 -11.31 -13.57 -9.20
CA ARG A 144 -10.41 -12.55 -9.76
C ARG A 144 -9.17 -12.45 -8.89
N LYS A 145 -8.03 -12.65 -9.51
CA LYS A 145 -6.74 -12.44 -8.85
C LYS A 145 -5.96 -11.38 -9.62
N THR A 146 -5.78 -10.23 -9.00
CA THR A 146 -4.98 -9.13 -9.56
C THR A 146 -3.60 -9.15 -8.93
N THR A 147 -2.58 -9.27 -9.75
CA THR A 147 -1.17 -9.22 -9.35
C THR A 147 -0.61 -7.85 -9.69
N ILE A 148 -0.07 -7.17 -8.70
CA ILE A 148 0.58 -5.85 -8.84
C ILE A 148 2.07 -6.03 -8.62
N THR A 149 2.87 -5.89 -9.68
CA THR A 149 4.33 -5.89 -9.58
C THR A 149 4.83 -4.47 -9.60
N THR A 150 5.40 -4.03 -8.47
CA THR A 150 5.95 -2.69 -8.32
C THR A 150 7.47 -2.75 -8.38
N THR A 151 8.08 -1.99 -9.28
CA THR A 151 9.53 -1.87 -9.39
C THR A 151 9.95 -0.43 -9.12
N ALA A 152 10.78 -0.24 -8.10
CA ALA A 152 11.29 1.07 -7.68
C ALA A 152 12.60 1.42 -8.37
N GLY A 153 12.74 2.69 -8.78
CA GLY A 153 13.91 3.27 -9.43
C GLY A 153 13.72 4.77 -9.63
N GLU A 154 14.45 5.34 -10.59
CA GLU A 154 14.14 6.71 -11.06
C GLU A 154 12.77 6.75 -11.75
N ARG A 155 12.32 5.61 -12.26
CA ARG A 155 10.94 5.34 -12.61
C ARG A 155 10.41 4.31 -11.64
N VAL A 156 9.26 4.57 -11.06
CA VAL A 156 8.50 3.59 -10.32
C VAL A 156 7.42 3.06 -11.24
N THR A 157 7.49 1.78 -11.57
CA THR A 157 6.48 1.12 -12.40
C THR A 157 5.60 0.22 -11.55
N MET A 158 4.33 0.17 -11.87
CA MET A 158 3.35 -0.75 -11.29
C MET A 158 2.64 -1.47 -12.44
N ASP A 159 2.92 -2.76 -12.59
CA ASP A 159 2.31 -3.61 -13.60
C ASP A 159 1.14 -4.38 -12.96
N PHE A 160 -0.03 -4.20 -13.51
CA PHE A 160 -1.27 -4.83 -13.07
C PHE A 160 -1.65 -5.92 -14.06
N THR A 161 -1.71 -7.16 -13.59
CA THR A 161 -2.19 -8.31 -14.37
C THR A 161 -3.29 -9.02 -13.63
N SER A 162 -4.29 -9.51 -14.35
CA SER A 162 -5.44 -10.15 -13.74
C SER A 162 -5.73 -11.51 -14.37
N GLU A 163 -6.16 -12.47 -13.53
CA GLU A 163 -6.61 -13.79 -13.95
C GLU A 163 -7.90 -14.18 -13.25
N GLY A 164 -8.62 -15.13 -13.84
CA GLY A 164 -9.93 -15.59 -13.38
C GLY A 164 -11.08 -14.91 -14.14
N SER A 165 -12.29 -15.42 -13.92
CA SER A 165 -13.50 -15.00 -14.66
C SER A 165 -14.51 -14.21 -13.80
N TYR A 166 -14.19 -13.96 -12.52
CA TYR A 166 -15.04 -13.13 -11.67
C TYR A 166 -15.02 -11.68 -12.11
N GLU A 167 -16.17 -11.01 -12.04
CA GLU A 167 -16.33 -9.62 -12.47
C GLU A 167 -15.39 -8.68 -11.70
N ASP A 168 -14.79 -7.73 -12.40
CA ASP A 168 -14.03 -6.66 -11.78
C ASP A 168 -14.97 -5.60 -11.21
N THR A 169 -15.11 -5.59 -9.90
CA THR A 169 -15.97 -4.63 -9.21
C THR A 169 -15.32 -3.27 -9.04
N VAL A 170 -13.99 -3.17 -9.16
CA VAL A 170 -13.23 -1.92 -9.02
C VAL A 170 -13.49 -1.01 -10.20
N LYS A 171 -14.00 0.19 -9.93
CA LYS A 171 -14.29 1.23 -10.94
C LYS A 171 -13.22 2.32 -10.96
N THR A 172 -12.72 2.69 -9.80
CA THR A 172 -11.70 3.74 -9.66
C THR A 172 -10.49 3.24 -8.89
N VAL A 173 -9.32 3.70 -9.28
CA VAL A 173 -8.06 3.40 -8.59
C VAL A 173 -7.41 4.72 -8.19
N LYS A 174 -7.02 4.79 -6.92
CA LYS A 174 -6.21 5.85 -6.36
C LYS A 174 -4.91 5.27 -5.84
N VAL A 175 -3.81 5.87 -6.20
CA VAL A 175 -2.47 5.49 -5.72
C VAL A 175 -1.89 6.64 -4.91
N GLU A 176 -1.57 6.40 -3.64
CA GLU A 176 -0.77 7.28 -2.81
C GLU A 176 0.63 6.68 -2.68
N MET A 177 1.55 7.17 -3.50
CA MET A 177 2.94 6.70 -3.50
C MET A 177 3.78 7.59 -2.60
N ILE A 178 4.38 7.01 -1.56
CA ILE A 178 5.32 7.71 -0.70
C ILE A 178 6.54 8.07 -1.56
N ALA A 179 6.75 9.35 -1.76
CA ALA A 179 7.85 9.88 -2.53
C ALA A 179 8.81 10.60 -1.57
N LYS A 180 10.07 10.64 -1.96
CA LYS A 180 11.05 11.50 -1.31
C LYS A 180 10.72 12.96 -1.63
N GLU A 181 11.57 13.89 -1.27
CA GLU A 181 11.38 15.34 -1.43
C GLU A 181 11.29 15.83 -2.89
N LYS A 182 11.05 14.93 -3.85
CA LYS A 182 11.09 15.20 -5.28
C LYS A 182 9.74 14.92 -5.91
N SER A 183 9.16 15.93 -6.55
CA SER A 183 8.00 15.74 -7.42
C SER A 183 8.39 14.96 -8.66
N PRO A 184 7.56 14.04 -9.16
CA PRO A 184 7.78 13.44 -10.46
C PRO A 184 7.69 14.48 -11.57
N PHE A 185 8.31 14.16 -12.72
CA PHE A 185 8.21 14.98 -13.93
C PHE A 185 6.99 14.60 -14.76
N TRP A 186 6.61 13.34 -14.73
CA TRP A 186 5.44 12.86 -15.44
C TRP A 186 4.93 11.53 -14.86
N VAL A 187 3.66 11.27 -15.14
CA VAL A 187 2.99 10.01 -14.84
C VAL A 187 2.31 9.52 -16.10
N THR A 188 2.41 8.23 -16.39
CA THR A 188 1.72 7.59 -17.51
C THR A 188 0.87 6.41 -17.07
N LEU A 189 -0.25 6.23 -17.76
CA LEU A 189 -1.12 5.06 -17.67
C LEU A 189 -1.10 4.40 -19.07
N ASP A 190 -0.63 3.16 -19.17
CA ASP A 190 -0.40 2.47 -20.45
C ASP A 190 0.41 3.31 -21.46
N GLY A 191 1.47 3.98 -21.01
CA GLY A 191 2.29 4.86 -21.82
C GLY A 191 1.68 6.22 -22.16
N ARG A 192 0.38 6.44 -21.92
CA ARG A 192 -0.28 7.73 -22.11
C ARG A 192 -0.02 8.63 -20.91
N LYS A 193 0.55 9.83 -21.14
CA LYS A 193 0.70 10.83 -20.08
C LYS A 193 -0.67 11.29 -19.57
N ILE A 194 -0.80 11.35 -18.25
CA ILE A 194 -1.98 11.86 -17.57
C ILE A 194 -1.71 13.26 -17.00
N GLU A 195 -2.77 14.03 -16.78
CA GLU A 195 -2.68 15.45 -16.43
C GLU A 195 -2.06 15.66 -15.05
N HIS A 196 -1.15 16.63 -14.96
CA HIS A 196 -0.57 17.12 -13.72
C HIS A 196 -1.35 18.30 -13.16
N PHE A 197 -1.87 18.16 -11.97
CA PHE A 197 -2.55 19.23 -11.26
C PHE A 197 -1.62 19.88 -10.23
N LEU A 198 -1.46 21.18 -10.32
CA LEU A 198 -0.73 21.99 -9.32
C LEU A 198 -1.63 22.45 -8.17
N ASN A 199 -2.93 22.35 -8.34
CA ASN A 199 -3.93 22.78 -7.39
C ASN A 199 -4.72 21.59 -6.85
N ARG A 200 -4.72 21.42 -5.54
CA ARG A 200 -5.40 20.31 -4.85
C ARG A 200 -6.88 20.23 -5.20
N ARG A 201 -7.59 21.34 -5.15
CA ARG A 201 -9.04 21.36 -5.43
C ARG A 201 -9.35 20.90 -6.85
N LYS A 202 -8.56 21.37 -7.84
CA LYS A 202 -8.75 20.93 -9.23
C LYS A 202 -8.47 19.44 -9.40
N PHE A 203 -7.43 18.93 -8.70
CA PHE A 203 -7.17 17.50 -8.69
C PHE A 203 -8.33 16.72 -8.06
N ASP A 204 -8.89 17.18 -6.95
CA ASP A 204 -10.00 16.50 -6.28
C ASP A 204 -11.27 16.45 -7.15
N GLU A 205 -11.53 17.50 -7.94
CA GLU A 205 -12.67 17.61 -8.87
C GLU A 205 -12.47 16.80 -10.18
N ALA A 206 -11.22 16.48 -10.55
CA ALA A 206 -10.92 15.77 -11.80
C ALA A 206 -11.24 14.26 -11.67
N ALA A 207 -11.60 13.61 -12.78
CA ALA A 207 -11.80 12.16 -12.83
C ALA A 207 -10.48 11.39 -12.94
N GLU A 208 -9.46 11.97 -13.59
CA GLU A 208 -8.15 11.39 -13.82
C GLU A 208 -7.06 12.45 -13.66
N GLY A 209 -5.89 12.05 -13.15
CA GLY A 209 -4.71 12.89 -13.10
C GLY A 209 -3.81 12.56 -11.91
N TRP A 210 -2.81 13.40 -11.71
CA TRP A 210 -1.92 13.26 -10.57
C TRP A 210 -1.59 14.59 -9.93
N TYR A 211 -1.24 14.53 -8.65
CA TYR A 211 -0.89 15.65 -7.79
C TYR A 211 0.28 15.28 -6.88
N TYR A 212 1.26 16.16 -6.74
CA TYR A 212 2.31 15.98 -5.74
C TYR A 212 2.00 16.79 -4.48
N SER A 213 1.75 16.09 -3.40
CA SER A 213 1.53 16.70 -2.09
C SER A 213 2.86 16.99 -1.40
N GLN A 214 3.24 18.26 -1.33
CA GLN A 214 4.44 18.69 -0.62
C GLN A 214 4.34 18.45 0.90
N THR A 215 3.14 18.54 1.45
CA THR A 215 2.89 18.32 2.88
C THR A 215 2.93 16.85 3.26
N LYS A 216 2.55 15.94 2.36
CA LYS A 216 2.59 14.49 2.60
C LYS A 216 3.85 13.84 2.03
N LYS A 217 4.63 14.55 1.21
CA LYS A 217 5.73 13.99 0.41
C LYS A 217 5.29 12.74 -0.38
N ALA A 218 4.10 12.83 -0.96
CA ALA A 218 3.48 11.73 -1.69
C ALA A 218 2.98 12.18 -3.06
N VAL A 219 3.06 11.27 -4.02
CA VAL A 219 2.42 11.39 -5.33
C VAL A 219 1.05 10.74 -5.23
N GLU A 220 0.01 11.52 -5.45
CA GLU A 220 -1.36 11.03 -5.52
C GLU A 220 -1.76 10.92 -6.99
N VAL A 221 -2.17 9.74 -7.42
CA VAL A 221 -2.65 9.46 -8.79
C VAL A 221 -4.04 8.89 -8.69
N LYS A 222 -4.96 9.30 -9.58
CA LYS A 222 -6.29 8.69 -9.67
C LYS A 222 -6.70 8.52 -11.12
N TYR A 223 -7.43 7.45 -11.39
CA TYR A 223 -7.91 7.09 -12.72
C TYR A 223 -9.05 6.09 -12.65
N ALA A 224 -9.84 6.00 -13.74
CA ALA A 224 -10.80 4.93 -13.92
C ALA A 224 -10.06 3.60 -14.16
N ASN A 225 -10.49 2.52 -13.51
CA ASN A 225 -9.89 1.21 -13.72
C ASN A 225 -10.00 0.80 -15.20
N PRO A 226 -8.89 0.48 -15.88
CA PRO A 226 -8.91 0.10 -17.29
C PRO A 226 -9.66 -1.21 -17.58
N GLY A 227 -9.90 -2.06 -16.57
CA GLY A 227 -10.61 -3.35 -16.71
C GLY A 227 -9.84 -4.41 -17.50
N LYS A 228 -8.55 -4.23 -17.69
CA LYS A 228 -7.61 -5.11 -18.41
C LYS A 228 -6.24 -5.01 -17.74
N ASP A 229 -5.27 -5.78 -18.20
CA ASP A 229 -3.88 -5.60 -17.79
C ASP A 229 -3.37 -4.22 -18.22
N TYR A 230 -2.65 -3.54 -17.34
CA TYR A 230 -2.15 -2.19 -17.58
C TYR A 230 -0.90 -1.88 -16.75
N ASN A 231 -0.24 -0.76 -17.12
CA ASN A 231 0.93 -0.24 -16.42
C ASN A 231 0.69 1.20 -15.96
N LEU A 232 1.06 1.48 -14.72
CA LEU A 232 1.21 2.83 -14.19
C LEU A 232 2.69 3.12 -13.98
N THR A 233 3.21 4.21 -14.58
CA THR A 233 4.59 4.64 -14.38
C THR A 233 4.63 6.06 -13.81
N VAL A 234 5.42 6.23 -12.74
CA VAL A 234 5.73 7.52 -12.12
C VAL A 234 7.21 7.80 -12.32
N SER A 235 7.59 8.83 -13.08
CA SER A 235 8.98 9.13 -13.42
C SER A 235 9.52 10.33 -12.69
N PHE A 236 10.66 10.14 -12.07
CA PHE A 236 11.49 11.18 -11.44
C PHE A 236 12.70 11.56 -12.31
N GLU A 237 12.78 11.03 -13.52
CA GLU A 237 13.79 11.42 -14.53
C GLU A 237 13.36 12.67 -15.28
N GLN A 238 14.29 13.63 -15.39
CA GLN A 238 14.02 14.90 -16.05
C GLN A 238 13.94 14.77 -17.59
N PHE A 239 14.72 13.87 -18.15
CA PHE A 239 14.82 13.64 -19.59
C PHE A 239 14.47 12.21 -19.92
N ASP A 240 13.29 12.02 -20.47
CA ASP A 240 12.90 10.78 -21.10
C ASP A 240 12.92 10.98 -22.62
N LEU A 241 14.02 10.54 -23.24
CA LEU A 241 14.20 10.58 -24.70
C LEU A 241 13.33 9.54 -25.44
N ILE A 242 12.51 8.76 -24.70
CA ILE A 242 11.62 7.76 -25.26
C ILE A 242 10.23 8.38 -25.44
N GLY A 243 10.09 9.27 -26.36
CA GLY A 243 8.80 9.91 -26.62
C GLY A 243 8.84 11.12 -27.52
N MET A 244 9.89 11.26 -28.31
CA MET A 244 9.92 12.12 -29.49
C MET A 244 9.67 11.33 -30.76
#